data_5ef471146f0eb25b0d5a9079edf9e999
#
_entry.id   5ef471146f0eb25b0d5a9079edf9e999
#
_cell.length_a   1.000
_cell.length_b   1.000
_cell.length_c   1.000
_cell.angle_alpha   90.00
_cell.angle_beta   90.00
_cell.angle_gamma   90.00
#
_symmetry.space_group_name_H-M   'P 1'
#
loop_
_entity.id
_entity.type
_entity.pdbx_description
1 polymer ?
#
loop_
_entity_poly.entity_id
_entity_poly.type
_entity_poly.pdbx_seq_one_letter_code
_entity_poly.pdbx_strand_id
1 'polypeptide(L)'
;MAKKILLSIILIITFVSAAAGIAIKFTLCIDPGHGGKDTGAPGSFSKEKNINLNVALAFGRYVERNCPDVTVVYTRKTDVFIPLYERAEIANRKKADLFISVHTNALKGNHTMRGFETYTLGDGRSHAKETNLEVAKRENSVILLGK
;
A
#
# COMPACT_ATOMS: atom_id res chain seq x y z
N MET A 1 10.37 -5.93 58.34
CA MET A 1 11.15 -6.07 57.10
C MET A 1 10.34 -6.71 55.95
N ALA A 2 9.64 -7.81 56.13
CA ALA A 2 8.87 -8.48 55.09
C ALA A 2 7.81 -7.63 54.35
N LYS A 3 7.01 -6.79 55.07
CA LYS A 3 6.02 -5.90 54.47
C LYS A 3 6.62 -4.84 53.54
N LYS A 4 7.82 -4.30 53.83
CA LYS A 4 8.49 -3.33 52.99
C LYS A 4 9.05 -3.97 51.72
N ILE A 5 9.54 -5.20 51.84
CA ILE A 5 10.02 -5.99 50.69
C ILE A 5 8.87 -6.36 49.73
N LEU A 6 7.73 -6.78 50.31
CA LEU A 6 6.54 -7.11 49.50
C LEU A 6 5.99 -5.89 48.76
N LEU A 7 5.95 -4.70 49.39
CA LEU A 7 5.52 -3.46 48.75
C LEU A 7 6.46 -3.04 47.61
N SER A 8 7.77 -3.20 47.79
CA SER A 8 8.75 -2.92 46.73
C SER A 8 8.63 -3.86 45.55
N ILE A 9 8.37 -5.15 45.79
CA ILE A 9 8.15 -6.13 44.70
C ILE A 9 6.88 -5.82 43.90
N ILE A 10 5.78 -5.46 44.58
CA ILE A 10 4.53 -5.07 43.92
C ILE A 10 4.74 -3.80 43.09
N LEU A 11 5.48 -2.81 43.58
CA LEU A 11 5.79 -1.58 42.85
C LEU A 11 6.64 -1.85 41.59
N ILE A 12 7.62 -2.77 41.67
CA ILE A 12 8.45 -3.17 40.52
C ILE A 12 7.60 -3.90 39.49
N ILE A 13 6.72 -4.81 39.90
CA ILE A 13 5.84 -5.55 38.97
C ILE A 13 4.88 -4.61 38.25
N THR A 14 4.31 -3.61 38.94
CA THR A 14 3.42 -2.62 38.32
C THR A 14 4.18 -1.71 37.36
N PHE A 15 5.43 -1.35 37.64
CA PHE A 15 6.26 -0.54 36.75
C PHE A 15 6.68 -1.28 35.49
N VAL A 16 7.01 -2.57 35.60
CA VAL A 16 7.33 -3.43 34.44
C VAL A 16 6.10 -3.66 33.55
N SER A 17 4.90 -3.77 34.13
CA SER A 17 3.66 -3.90 33.35
C SER A 17 3.27 -2.60 32.64
N ALA A 18 3.60 -1.43 33.19
CA ALA A 18 3.34 -0.13 32.56
C ALA A 18 4.32 0.18 31.42
N ALA A 19 5.47 -0.50 31.37
CA ALA A 19 6.47 -0.37 30.31
C ALA A 19 6.18 -1.27 29.09
N ALA A 20 5.10 -2.06 29.10
CA ALA A 20 4.56 -2.68 27.89
C ALA A 20 3.97 -1.56 27.03
N GLY A 21 4.84 -0.89 26.27
CA GLY A 21 4.46 0.21 25.37
C GLY A 21 3.30 -0.25 24.49
N ILE A 22 2.31 0.62 24.33
CA ILE A 22 1.26 0.45 23.33
C ILE A 22 2.00 0.36 21.98
N ALA A 23 2.15 -0.84 21.45
CA ALA A 23 2.71 -1.02 20.11
C ALA A 23 1.77 -0.29 19.16
N ILE A 24 2.20 0.88 18.67
CA ILE A 24 1.47 1.61 17.63
C ILE A 24 1.52 0.73 16.39
N LYS A 25 0.40 0.12 16.06
CA LYS A 25 0.29 -0.79 14.93
C LYS A 25 0.15 0.05 13.66
N PHE A 26 1.18 0.03 12.81
CA PHE A 26 1.15 0.71 11.52
C PHE A 26 0.30 -0.07 10.52
N THR A 27 -0.56 0.61 9.78
CA THR A 27 -1.42 -0.01 8.76
C THR A 27 -0.97 0.40 7.36
N LEU A 28 -0.51 -0.58 6.59
CA LEU A 28 -0.14 -0.42 5.18
C LEU A 28 -1.28 -0.89 4.29
N CYS A 29 -1.83 0.00 3.46
CA CYS A 29 -2.77 -0.37 2.40
C CYS A 29 -2.03 -0.53 1.08
N ILE A 30 -2.07 -1.73 0.50
CA ILE A 30 -1.49 -2.03 -0.81
C ILE A 30 -2.63 -2.08 -1.83
N ASP A 31 -2.47 -1.31 -2.91
CA ASP A 31 -3.43 -1.21 -4.00
C ASP A 31 -2.84 -1.82 -5.28
N PRO A 32 -3.18 -3.06 -5.64
CA PRO A 32 -2.83 -3.60 -6.96
C PRO A 32 -3.63 -2.87 -8.03
N GLY A 33 -2.98 -2.03 -8.85
CA GLY A 33 -3.64 -1.27 -9.90
C GLY A 33 -4.43 -2.12 -10.88
N HIS A 34 -5.46 -1.54 -11.50
CA HIS A 34 -6.36 -2.21 -12.44
C HIS A 34 -7.15 -3.37 -11.81
N GLY A 35 -7.72 -4.28 -12.63
CA GLY A 35 -8.44 -5.46 -12.16
C GLY A 35 -9.77 -5.69 -12.88
N GLY A 36 -10.22 -6.93 -12.97
CA GLY A 36 -11.47 -7.30 -13.63
C GLY A 36 -11.52 -6.85 -15.08
N LYS A 37 -12.50 -6.01 -15.41
CA LYS A 37 -12.69 -5.43 -16.76
C LYS A 37 -11.58 -4.44 -17.17
N ASP A 38 -10.93 -3.80 -16.20
CA ASP A 38 -9.79 -2.92 -16.44
C ASP A 38 -8.51 -3.75 -16.49
N THR A 39 -7.98 -3.95 -17.69
CA THR A 39 -6.80 -4.79 -17.88
C THR A 39 -5.48 -4.08 -17.64
N GLY A 40 -5.46 -2.74 -17.59
CA GLY A 40 -4.24 -1.97 -17.73
C GLY A 40 -3.54 -2.19 -19.05
N ALA A 41 -2.27 -1.90 -19.13
CA ALA A 41 -1.46 -2.08 -20.34
C ALA A 41 -1.41 -3.55 -20.77
N PRO A 42 -1.63 -3.84 -22.07
CA PRO A 42 -1.45 -5.18 -22.61
C PRO A 42 0.04 -5.47 -22.80
N GLY A 43 0.51 -6.62 -22.31
CA GLY A 43 1.84 -7.15 -22.56
C GLY A 43 1.81 -8.39 -23.45
N SER A 44 2.99 -8.85 -23.89
CA SER A 44 3.12 -10.02 -24.75
C SER A 44 2.68 -11.32 -24.07
N PHE A 45 2.88 -11.43 -22.75
CA PHE A 45 2.62 -12.65 -21.98
C PHE A 45 1.58 -12.47 -20.89
N SER A 46 1.32 -11.23 -20.45
CA SER A 46 0.40 -10.95 -19.36
C SER A 46 -0.21 -9.57 -19.53
N LYS A 47 -1.31 -9.34 -18.81
CA LYS A 47 -1.93 -8.02 -18.64
C LYS A 47 -1.38 -7.37 -17.40
N GLU A 48 -1.26 -6.05 -17.40
CA GLU A 48 -0.76 -5.27 -16.26
C GLU A 48 -1.45 -5.64 -14.95
N LYS A 49 -2.78 -5.76 -14.95
CA LYS A 49 -3.57 -6.14 -13.77
C LYS A 49 -3.09 -7.40 -13.06
N ASN A 50 -2.59 -8.39 -13.83
CA ASN A 50 -2.13 -9.67 -13.27
C ASN A 50 -0.74 -9.52 -12.63
N ILE A 51 0.14 -8.74 -13.28
CA ILE A 51 1.48 -8.47 -12.76
C ILE A 51 1.35 -7.66 -11.47
N ASN A 52 0.56 -6.59 -11.49
CA ASN A 52 0.31 -5.73 -10.33
C ASN A 52 -0.22 -6.53 -9.13
N LEU A 53 -1.18 -7.43 -9.37
CA LEU A 53 -1.73 -8.30 -8.32
C LEU A 53 -0.65 -9.22 -7.72
N ASN A 54 0.13 -9.88 -8.58
CA ASN A 54 1.17 -10.80 -8.12
C ASN A 54 2.26 -10.09 -7.32
N VAL A 55 2.72 -8.92 -7.81
CA VAL A 55 3.74 -8.11 -7.13
C VAL A 55 3.21 -7.60 -5.79
N ALA A 56 2.01 -7.02 -5.78
CA ALA A 56 1.40 -6.49 -4.55
C ALA A 56 1.19 -7.58 -3.48
N LEU A 57 0.72 -8.77 -3.87
CA LEU A 57 0.56 -9.88 -2.94
C LEU A 57 1.91 -10.43 -2.45
N ALA A 58 2.94 -10.47 -3.31
CA ALA A 58 4.28 -10.88 -2.90
C ALA A 58 4.89 -9.87 -1.92
N PHE A 59 4.76 -8.58 -2.20
CA PHE A 59 5.21 -7.50 -1.35
C PHE A 59 4.52 -7.55 0.02
N GLY A 60 3.20 -7.67 0.06
CA GLY A 60 2.49 -7.73 1.32
C GLY A 60 2.89 -8.94 2.17
N ARG A 61 3.05 -10.13 1.57
CA ARG A 61 3.58 -11.30 2.29
C ARG A 61 4.99 -11.08 2.83
N TYR A 62 5.82 -10.33 2.11
CA TYR A 62 7.15 -9.97 2.59
C TYR A 62 7.08 -9.06 3.81
N VAL A 63 6.21 -8.03 3.77
CA VAL A 63 5.98 -7.11 4.89
C VAL A 63 5.44 -7.88 6.10
N GLU A 64 4.41 -8.72 5.93
CA GLU A 64 3.81 -9.51 7.00
C GLU A 64 4.82 -10.41 7.72
N ARG A 65 5.82 -10.94 7.00
CA ARG A 65 6.86 -11.81 7.58
C ARG A 65 7.97 -11.05 8.29
N ASN A 66 8.30 -9.85 7.81
CA ASN A 66 9.51 -9.13 8.26
C ASN A 66 9.20 -7.92 9.15
N CYS A 67 7.95 -7.48 9.18
CA CYS A 67 7.51 -6.30 9.92
C CYS A 67 6.30 -6.64 10.80
N PRO A 68 6.50 -7.30 11.97
CA PRO A 68 5.39 -7.79 12.81
C PRO A 68 4.47 -6.69 13.33
N ASP A 69 4.96 -5.44 13.39
CA ASP A 69 4.19 -4.28 13.85
C ASP A 69 3.35 -3.65 12.73
N VAL A 70 3.43 -4.17 11.49
CA VAL A 70 2.68 -3.68 10.34
C VAL A 70 1.49 -4.57 10.04
N THR A 71 0.31 -3.97 9.99
CA THR A 71 -0.89 -4.63 9.45
C THR A 71 -1.01 -4.35 7.97
N VAL A 72 -1.03 -5.39 7.14
CA VAL A 72 -1.22 -5.25 5.69
C VAL A 72 -2.69 -5.42 5.33
N VAL A 73 -3.23 -4.45 4.60
CA VAL A 73 -4.55 -4.49 3.98
C VAL A 73 -4.42 -4.26 2.48
N TYR A 74 -5.41 -4.70 1.71
CA TYR A 74 -5.37 -4.59 0.25
C TYR A 74 -6.69 -4.01 -0.26
N THR A 75 -6.64 -3.28 -1.37
CA THR A 75 -7.85 -2.87 -2.09
C THR A 75 -8.50 -4.07 -2.79
N ARG A 76 -7.67 -5.00 -3.34
CA ARG A 76 -8.10 -6.28 -3.89
C ARG A 76 -7.06 -7.36 -3.66
N LYS A 77 -7.50 -8.61 -3.55
CA LYS A 77 -6.64 -9.81 -3.47
C LYS A 77 -6.88 -10.80 -4.62
N THR A 78 -7.84 -10.47 -5.48
CA THR A 78 -8.24 -11.28 -6.63
C THR A 78 -8.41 -10.40 -7.88
N ASP A 79 -8.70 -11.00 -9.03
CA ASP A 79 -8.92 -10.26 -10.29
C ASP A 79 -10.34 -9.67 -10.33
N VAL A 80 -10.59 -8.65 -9.50
CA VAL A 80 -11.84 -7.89 -9.47
C VAL A 80 -11.58 -6.42 -9.82
N PHE A 81 -12.58 -5.77 -10.41
CA PHE A 81 -12.54 -4.34 -10.69
C PHE A 81 -12.92 -3.55 -9.43
N ILE A 82 -12.08 -2.61 -9.03
CA ILE A 82 -12.34 -1.64 -7.96
C ILE A 82 -12.27 -0.23 -8.58
N PRO A 83 -13.35 0.55 -8.52
CA PRO A 83 -13.35 1.95 -8.97
C PRO A 83 -12.27 2.77 -8.27
N LEU A 84 -11.71 3.77 -8.96
CA LEU A 84 -10.58 4.55 -8.43
C LEU A 84 -10.92 5.24 -7.10
N TYR A 85 -12.10 5.84 -6.99
CA TYR A 85 -12.53 6.50 -5.75
C TYR A 85 -12.65 5.51 -4.58
N GLU A 86 -13.11 4.29 -4.84
CA GLU A 86 -13.30 3.26 -3.82
C GLU A 86 -11.98 2.77 -3.24
N ARG A 87 -10.88 2.80 -4.01
CA ARG A 87 -9.54 2.40 -3.55
C ARG A 87 -9.08 3.27 -2.38
N ALA A 88 -9.20 4.60 -2.53
CA ALA A 88 -8.89 5.54 -1.46
C ALA A 88 -9.84 5.39 -0.26
N GLU A 89 -11.13 5.15 -0.51
CA GLU A 89 -12.10 4.90 0.55
C GLU A 89 -11.80 3.63 1.35
N ILE A 90 -11.35 2.55 0.70
CA ILE A 90 -10.91 1.33 1.40
C ILE A 90 -9.76 1.66 2.36
N ALA A 91 -8.74 2.39 1.90
CA ALA A 91 -7.63 2.80 2.74
C ALA A 91 -8.09 3.66 3.94
N ASN A 92 -8.96 4.64 3.68
CA ASN A 92 -9.49 5.53 4.72
C ASN A 92 -10.34 4.76 5.75
N ARG A 93 -11.24 3.87 5.31
CA ARG A 93 -12.02 3.02 6.22
C ARG A 93 -11.16 2.10 7.08
N LYS A 94 -10.03 1.65 6.55
CA LYS A 94 -9.05 0.83 7.28
C LYS A 94 -8.09 1.66 8.11
N LYS A 95 -8.20 2.99 8.08
CA LYS A 95 -7.30 3.93 8.79
C LYS A 95 -5.84 3.64 8.45
N ALA A 96 -5.56 3.46 7.15
CA ALA A 96 -4.21 3.18 6.68
C ALA A 96 -3.31 4.40 6.91
N ASP A 97 -2.13 4.14 7.48
CA ASP A 97 -1.08 5.15 7.69
C ASP A 97 -0.31 5.42 6.39
N LEU A 98 -0.25 4.40 5.51
CA LEU A 98 0.39 4.49 4.21
C LEU A 98 -0.45 3.74 3.16
N PHE A 99 -0.64 4.39 2.01
CA PHE A 99 -1.24 3.80 0.81
C PHE A 99 -0.19 3.68 -0.29
N ILE A 100 0.00 2.47 -0.81
CA ILE A 100 0.92 2.18 -1.91
C ILE A 100 0.15 1.56 -3.06
N SER A 101 0.08 2.26 -4.21
CA SER A 101 -0.46 1.70 -5.44
C SER A 101 0.66 1.13 -6.30
N VAL A 102 0.44 -0.07 -6.84
CA VAL A 102 1.41 -0.83 -7.63
C VAL A 102 0.92 -0.89 -9.06
N HIS A 103 1.75 -0.37 -9.98
CA HIS A 103 1.51 -0.37 -11.42
C HIS A 103 2.73 -0.89 -12.18
N THR A 104 2.50 -1.46 -13.36
CA THR A 104 3.54 -1.91 -14.29
C THR A 104 3.36 -1.16 -15.60
N ASN A 105 3.90 0.04 -15.65
CA ASN A 105 3.76 0.92 -16.81
C ASN A 105 4.34 0.31 -18.09
N ALA A 106 3.73 0.58 -19.24
CA ALA A 106 4.26 0.24 -20.55
C ALA A 106 4.52 1.53 -21.34
N LEU A 107 5.72 1.62 -21.93
CA LEU A 107 6.06 2.67 -22.87
C LEU A 107 5.75 2.20 -24.30
N LYS A 108 4.92 2.95 -25.00
CA LYS A 108 4.55 2.66 -26.38
C LYS A 108 5.78 2.79 -27.28
N GLY A 109 6.14 1.72 -27.98
CA GLY A 109 7.24 1.72 -28.96
C GLY A 109 8.67 1.64 -28.38
N ASN A 110 8.83 1.53 -27.07
CA ASN A 110 10.16 1.35 -26.46
C ASN A 110 10.18 0.07 -25.62
N HIS A 111 10.96 -0.91 -26.06
CA HIS A 111 11.09 -2.23 -25.39
C HIS A 111 12.41 -2.38 -24.63
N THR A 112 13.22 -1.34 -24.56
CA THR A 112 14.56 -1.38 -23.94
C THR A 112 14.62 -0.72 -22.58
N MET A 113 13.72 0.21 -22.26
CA MET A 113 13.69 0.86 -20.95
C MET A 113 13.29 -0.13 -19.86
N ARG A 114 14.06 -0.12 -18.79
CA ARG A 114 13.85 -0.96 -17.60
C ARG A 114 14.10 -0.11 -16.36
N GLY A 115 13.46 -0.45 -15.26
CA GLY A 115 13.64 0.23 -13.98
C GLY A 115 12.34 0.29 -13.19
N PHE A 116 12.38 1.05 -12.12
CA PHE A 116 11.20 1.37 -11.32
C PHE A 116 11.22 2.87 -10.98
N GLU A 117 10.05 3.40 -10.76
CA GLU A 117 9.83 4.79 -10.36
C GLU A 117 8.86 4.83 -9.19
N THR A 118 9.03 5.79 -8.30
CA THR A 118 8.11 6.04 -7.19
C THR A 118 7.59 7.46 -7.29
N TYR A 119 6.28 7.60 -7.29
CA TYR A 119 5.59 8.88 -7.30
C TYR A 119 4.93 9.12 -5.94
N THR A 120 5.18 10.29 -5.36
CA THR A 120 4.55 10.73 -4.11
C THR A 120 3.72 11.98 -4.35
N LEU A 121 2.65 12.14 -3.59
CA LEU A 121 1.94 13.41 -3.54
C LEU A 121 2.86 14.45 -2.91
N GLY A 122 3.30 15.42 -3.72
CA GLY A 122 4.11 16.54 -3.25
C GLY A 122 3.26 17.76 -2.88
N ASP A 123 3.86 18.71 -2.20
CA ASP A 123 3.23 19.97 -1.77
C ASP A 123 2.97 20.97 -2.93
N GLY A 124 3.10 20.55 -4.16
CA GLY A 124 2.77 21.32 -5.36
C GLY A 124 3.86 22.29 -5.85
N ARG A 125 5.07 22.25 -5.31
CA ARG A 125 6.14 23.21 -5.61
C ARG A 125 7.26 22.69 -6.52
N SER A 126 7.19 21.49 -7.07
CA SER A 126 8.30 20.92 -7.84
C SER A 126 7.87 20.42 -9.23
N HIS A 127 8.85 20.24 -10.14
CA HIS A 127 8.69 19.61 -11.46
C HIS A 127 8.05 18.21 -11.40
N ALA A 128 8.07 17.56 -10.24
CA ALA A 128 7.31 16.32 -9.98
C ALA A 128 5.81 16.45 -10.27
N LYS A 129 5.25 17.67 -10.31
CA LYS A 129 3.82 17.91 -10.54
C LYS A 129 3.39 17.52 -11.97
N GLU A 130 4.19 17.81 -12.99
CA GLU A 130 3.85 17.50 -14.38
C GLU A 130 3.90 15.99 -14.62
N THR A 131 4.97 15.33 -14.19
CA THR A 131 5.14 13.88 -14.31
C THR A 131 4.07 13.13 -13.53
N ASN A 132 3.78 13.55 -12.30
CA ASN A 132 2.71 12.97 -11.48
C ASN A 132 1.34 13.17 -12.13
N LEU A 133 1.09 14.32 -12.79
CA LEU A 133 -0.15 14.60 -13.49
C LEU A 133 -0.33 13.72 -14.73
N GLU A 134 0.74 13.46 -15.48
CA GLU A 134 0.69 12.57 -16.65
C GLU A 134 0.42 11.12 -16.25
N VAL A 135 1.07 10.64 -15.18
CA VAL A 135 0.78 9.33 -14.61
C VAL A 135 -0.67 9.27 -14.14
N ALA A 136 -1.13 10.24 -13.38
CA ALA A 136 -2.51 10.30 -12.92
C ALA A 136 -3.52 10.33 -14.07
N LYS A 137 -3.26 11.08 -15.15
CA LYS A 137 -4.13 11.10 -16.34
C LYS A 137 -4.19 9.74 -17.01
N ARG A 138 -3.07 9.05 -17.15
CA ARG A 138 -3.01 7.71 -17.74
C ARG A 138 -3.78 6.70 -16.90
N GLU A 139 -3.53 6.66 -15.59
CA GLU A 139 -4.20 5.73 -14.67
C GLU A 139 -5.69 6.03 -14.53
N ASN A 140 -6.07 7.32 -14.61
CA ASN A 140 -7.47 7.75 -14.56
C ASN A 140 -8.21 7.59 -15.91
N SER A 141 -7.54 7.23 -16.99
CA SER A 141 -8.17 7.03 -18.30
C SER A 141 -9.30 5.99 -18.27
N VAL A 142 -9.24 5.05 -17.33
CA VAL A 142 -10.30 4.04 -17.10
C VAL A 142 -11.65 4.65 -16.71
N ILE A 143 -11.68 5.88 -16.16
CA ILE A 143 -12.93 6.58 -15.84
C ILE A 143 -13.79 6.77 -17.10
N LEU A 144 -13.14 6.93 -18.25
CA LEU A 144 -13.81 7.13 -19.54
C LEU A 144 -14.40 5.83 -20.11
N LEU A 145 -13.98 4.66 -19.61
CA LEU A 145 -14.46 3.34 -20.05
C LEU A 145 -15.74 2.90 -19.31
N GLY A 146 -16.21 3.70 -18.38
CA GLY A 146 -17.38 3.41 -17.53
C GLY A 146 -18.68 4.14 -17.90
N LYS A 147 -18.71 4.83 -19.08
CA LYS A 147 -19.90 5.47 -19.61
C LYS A 147 -20.55 4.62 -20.69
#